data_ff9037ea7194474b6e67ab56556d8cb3
#
_entry.id   ff9037ea7194474b6e67ab56556d8cb3
#
_cell.length_a   1.000
_cell.length_b   1.000
_cell.length_c   1.000
_cell.angle_alpha   90.00
_cell.angle_beta   90.00
_cell.angle_gamma   90.00
#
_symmetry.space_group_name_H-M   'P 1'
#
loop_
_entity.id
_entity.type
_entity.pdbx_description
1 polymer ?
#
loop_
_entity_poly.entity_id
_entity_poly.type
_entity_poly.pdbx_seq_one_letter_code
_entity_poly.pdbx_strand_id
1 'polypeptide(L)'
;MGVKVALAIAATVLSFVQGRAQPDGGYAEPGGHSTAGLTATAVLALRAAGAPVPDAATAFLRAHETGLASTEVELVTMAEAVGGGVSPGLLDSLRALEHPTGAIGPAVNSTIWGVLALCQAGQAVPAATVRFLVRAQAKSGGFPWLLGAKPDNDDTAAAVEALVAAGVRGRRVSQALAFLRARERPDGGFELQAGSGSNVQSTAWSIQAFVAAGAAPPAAAFRYITHMTRADGSLRYSALYATTPLWVSAQALPALSRAPFPLR
;
A
#
# COMPACT_ATOMS: atom_id res chain seq x y z
N MET A 1 -14.34 18.60 12.07
CA MET A 1 -14.48 17.27 12.72
C MET A 1 -13.53 16.20 12.18
N GLY A 2 -12.69 16.48 11.18
CA GLY A 2 -11.95 15.43 10.47
C GLY A 2 -10.68 14.87 11.14
N VAL A 3 -9.76 15.70 11.62
CA VAL A 3 -8.41 15.23 12.01
C VAL A 3 -8.39 14.49 13.35
N LYS A 4 -9.08 14.99 14.38
CA LYS A 4 -9.12 14.32 15.70
C LYS A 4 -9.80 12.94 15.66
N VAL A 5 -10.86 12.79 14.87
CA VAL A 5 -11.57 11.50 14.72
C VAL A 5 -10.69 10.51 13.95
N ALA A 6 -10.03 10.93 12.87
CA ALA A 6 -9.12 10.08 12.13
C ALA A 6 -7.96 9.56 13.00
N LEU A 7 -7.38 10.41 13.84
CA LEU A 7 -6.31 10.02 14.77
C LEU A 7 -6.79 9.01 15.84
N ALA A 8 -8.01 9.18 16.38
CA ALA A 8 -8.56 8.24 17.35
C ALA A 8 -8.79 6.85 16.70
N ILE A 9 -9.32 6.81 15.49
CA ILE A 9 -9.51 5.56 14.74
C ILE A 9 -8.15 4.94 14.38
N ALA A 10 -7.16 5.72 13.97
CA ALA A 10 -5.82 5.20 13.71
C ALA A 10 -5.24 4.49 14.95
N ALA A 11 -5.40 5.04 16.16
CA ALA A 11 -4.95 4.41 17.38
C ALA A 11 -5.67 3.07 17.66
N THR A 12 -6.98 3.02 17.45
CA THR A 12 -7.78 1.81 17.63
C THR A 12 -7.37 0.72 16.62
N VAL A 13 -7.22 1.08 15.35
CA VAL A 13 -6.77 0.16 14.29
C VAL A 13 -5.33 -0.31 14.54
N LEU A 14 -4.46 0.59 15.00
CA LEU A 14 -3.08 0.25 15.39
C LEU A 14 -3.05 -0.81 16.48
N SER A 15 -3.86 -0.63 17.55
CA SER A 15 -3.95 -1.62 18.64
C SER A 15 -4.41 -2.99 18.14
N PHE A 16 -5.37 -3.03 17.21
CA PHE A 16 -5.79 -4.27 16.57
C PHE A 16 -4.63 -4.92 15.80
N VAL A 17 -3.92 -4.17 14.95
CA VAL A 17 -2.77 -4.70 14.18
C VAL A 17 -1.69 -5.22 15.12
N GLN A 18 -1.32 -4.47 16.18
CA GLN A 18 -0.34 -4.90 17.17
C GLN A 18 -0.73 -6.22 17.85
N GLY A 19 -2.02 -6.39 18.18
CA GLY A 19 -2.56 -7.61 18.78
C GLY A 19 -2.57 -8.82 17.84
N ARG A 20 -2.15 -8.70 16.58
CA ARG A 20 -2.05 -9.81 15.62
C ARG A 20 -0.66 -10.44 15.52
N ALA A 21 0.31 -9.91 16.28
CA ALA A 21 1.64 -10.53 16.39
C ALA A 21 1.53 -11.95 16.95
N GLN A 22 2.31 -12.86 16.42
CA GLN A 22 2.37 -14.27 16.78
C GLN A 22 3.64 -14.58 17.58
N PRO A 23 3.69 -15.70 18.32
CA PRO A 23 4.88 -16.09 19.09
C PRO A 23 6.14 -16.29 18.25
N ASP A 24 6.00 -16.60 16.94
CA ASP A 24 7.11 -16.73 15.99
C ASP A 24 7.67 -15.39 15.50
N GLY A 25 7.09 -14.27 15.94
CA GLY A 25 7.43 -12.92 15.52
C GLY A 25 6.70 -12.41 14.27
N GLY A 26 6.04 -13.29 13.52
CA GLY A 26 5.24 -12.91 12.37
C GLY A 26 3.85 -12.36 12.73
N TYR A 27 3.08 -12.04 11.71
CA TYR A 27 1.70 -11.54 11.84
C TYR A 27 0.74 -12.44 11.08
N ALA A 28 -0.44 -12.67 11.65
CA ALA A 28 -1.45 -13.57 11.09
C ALA A 28 -2.87 -13.01 11.16
N GLU A 29 -3.72 -13.38 10.20
CA GLU A 29 -5.17 -13.22 10.33
C GLU A 29 -5.69 -14.00 11.55
N PRO A 30 -6.85 -13.61 12.12
CA PRO A 30 -7.46 -14.37 13.20
C PRO A 30 -7.62 -15.85 12.85
N GLY A 31 -7.00 -16.74 13.66
CA GLY A 31 -7.00 -18.19 13.43
C GLY A 31 -6.11 -18.70 12.29
N GLY A 32 -5.32 -17.80 11.67
CA GLY A 32 -4.37 -18.15 10.61
C GLY A 32 -2.94 -18.34 11.12
N HIS A 33 -2.02 -18.48 10.17
CA HIS A 33 -0.57 -18.59 10.40
C HIS A 33 0.15 -17.35 9.89
N SER A 34 1.33 -17.07 10.46
CA SER A 34 2.20 -16.00 10.02
C SER A 34 2.65 -16.21 8.56
N THR A 35 2.70 -15.13 7.80
CA THR A 35 3.27 -15.13 6.45
C THR A 35 4.17 -13.92 6.27
N ALA A 36 5.12 -14.00 5.34
CA ALA A 36 6.00 -12.87 5.02
C ALA A 36 5.20 -11.66 4.52
N GLY A 37 4.21 -11.86 3.66
CA GLY A 37 3.37 -10.78 3.13
C GLY A 37 2.53 -10.08 4.20
N LEU A 38 1.86 -10.81 5.10
CA LEU A 38 1.08 -10.22 6.20
C LEU A 38 2.00 -9.51 7.21
N THR A 39 3.15 -10.12 7.53
CA THR A 39 4.13 -9.53 8.45
C THR A 39 4.70 -8.24 7.87
N ALA A 40 5.09 -8.23 6.59
CA ALA A 40 5.58 -7.03 5.92
C ALA A 40 4.52 -5.92 5.91
N THR A 41 3.26 -6.25 5.59
CA THR A 41 2.15 -5.29 5.59
C THR A 41 1.90 -4.72 7.00
N ALA A 42 1.96 -5.56 8.04
CA ALA A 42 1.82 -5.11 9.43
C ALA A 42 2.99 -4.20 9.84
N VAL A 43 4.23 -4.55 9.53
CA VAL A 43 5.42 -3.73 9.80
C VAL A 43 5.30 -2.34 9.16
N LEU A 44 4.89 -2.29 7.90
CA LEU A 44 4.66 -1.02 7.18
C LEU A 44 3.55 -0.20 7.85
N ALA A 45 2.49 -0.85 8.28
CA ALA A 45 1.38 -0.21 9.00
C ALA A 45 1.83 0.39 10.34
N LEU A 46 2.61 -0.36 11.14
CA LEU A 46 3.18 0.11 12.39
C LEU A 46 4.05 1.35 12.15
N ARG A 47 4.97 1.28 11.19
CA ARG A 47 5.85 2.40 10.85
C ARG A 47 5.06 3.63 10.41
N ALA A 48 4.06 3.46 9.55
CA ALA A 48 3.20 4.55 9.08
C ALA A 48 2.43 5.23 10.23
N ALA A 49 2.04 4.46 11.25
CA ALA A 49 1.39 4.97 12.46
C ALA A 49 2.38 5.55 13.49
N GLY A 50 3.68 5.59 13.21
CA GLY A 50 4.71 6.07 14.14
C GLY A 50 4.98 5.13 15.31
N ALA A 51 4.52 3.87 15.23
CA ALA A 51 4.80 2.86 16.23
C ALA A 51 6.17 2.20 15.98
N PRO A 52 6.83 1.70 17.03
CA PRO A 52 8.07 0.94 16.87
C PRO A 52 7.79 -0.37 16.12
N VAL A 53 8.73 -0.73 15.23
CA VAL A 53 8.73 -2.03 14.56
C VAL A 53 9.37 -3.04 15.53
N PRO A 54 8.69 -4.15 15.88
CA PRO A 54 9.27 -5.17 16.75
C PRO A 54 10.46 -5.88 16.10
N ASP A 55 11.55 -6.07 16.84
CA ASP A 55 12.73 -6.81 16.36
C ASP A 55 12.37 -8.25 15.92
N ALA A 56 11.43 -8.88 16.63
CA ALA A 56 10.92 -10.20 16.27
C ALA A 56 10.29 -10.24 14.88
N ALA A 57 9.57 -9.18 14.47
CA ALA A 57 8.97 -9.10 13.14
C ALA A 57 10.03 -8.96 12.06
N THR A 58 11.05 -8.15 12.30
CA THR A 58 12.20 -8.02 11.38
C THR A 58 12.96 -9.35 11.28
N ALA A 59 13.18 -10.04 12.40
CA ALA A 59 13.82 -11.36 12.41
C ALA A 59 12.99 -12.41 11.65
N PHE A 60 11.66 -12.39 11.82
CA PHE A 60 10.75 -13.26 11.06
C PHE A 60 10.88 -13.02 9.56
N LEU A 61 10.84 -11.76 9.10
CA LEU A 61 10.99 -11.44 7.67
C LEU A 61 12.29 -11.95 7.10
N ARG A 62 13.43 -11.70 7.79
CA ARG A 62 14.76 -12.18 7.39
C ARG A 62 14.87 -13.70 7.29
N ALA A 63 14.19 -14.42 8.17
CA ALA A 63 14.14 -15.89 8.12
C ALA A 63 13.30 -16.43 6.96
N HIS A 64 12.46 -15.58 6.32
CA HIS A 64 11.50 -15.97 5.28
C HIS A 64 11.72 -15.21 3.96
N GLU A 65 12.94 -14.80 3.64
CA GLU A 65 13.28 -14.09 2.39
C GLU A 65 13.33 -14.99 1.15
N THR A 66 13.30 -16.30 1.29
CA THR A 66 13.45 -17.25 0.19
C THR A 66 12.12 -17.76 -0.31
N GLY A 67 12.01 -18.01 -1.62
CA GLY A 67 10.78 -18.53 -2.24
C GLY A 67 9.64 -17.54 -2.34
N LEU A 68 9.90 -16.27 -2.13
CA LEU A 68 8.90 -15.18 -2.20
C LEU A 68 8.42 -14.96 -3.65
N ALA A 69 7.14 -14.72 -3.82
CA ALA A 69 6.60 -14.18 -5.07
C ALA A 69 7.05 -12.72 -5.27
N SER A 70 7.01 -12.21 -6.51
CA SER A 70 7.49 -10.86 -6.83
C SER A 70 6.95 -9.78 -5.89
N THR A 71 5.62 -9.77 -5.66
CA THR A 71 5.00 -8.77 -4.77
C THR A 71 5.43 -8.93 -3.31
N GLU A 72 5.75 -10.15 -2.87
CA GLU A 72 6.27 -10.37 -1.52
C GLU A 72 7.72 -9.88 -1.40
N VAL A 73 8.57 -10.10 -2.42
CA VAL A 73 9.92 -9.52 -2.47
C VAL A 73 9.86 -7.99 -2.29
N GLU A 74 8.96 -7.33 -3.00
CA GLU A 74 8.76 -5.89 -2.97
C GLU A 74 8.29 -5.43 -1.58
N LEU A 75 7.26 -6.07 -1.02
CA LEU A 75 6.70 -5.73 0.30
C LEU A 75 7.71 -5.99 1.43
N VAL A 76 8.40 -7.14 1.42
CA VAL A 76 9.40 -7.49 2.43
C VAL A 76 10.58 -6.52 2.36
N THR A 77 11.03 -6.14 1.15
CA THR A 77 12.07 -5.10 0.98
C THR A 77 11.66 -3.78 1.64
N MET A 78 10.41 -3.33 1.43
CA MET A 78 9.92 -2.11 2.06
C MET A 78 9.88 -2.24 3.58
N ALA A 79 9.41 -3.38 4.10
CA ALA A 79 9.29 -3.63 5.53
C ALA A 79 10.66 -3.72 6.22
N GLU A 80 11.64 -4.40 5.63
CA GLU A 80 13.00 -4.43 6.16
C GLU A 80 13.67 -3.06 6.16
N ALA A 81 13.45 -2.27 5.10
CA ALA A 81 13.98 -0.91 5.01
C ALA A 81 13.52 -0.02 6.17
N VAL A 82 12.28 -0.17 6.64
CA VAL A 82 11.76 0.57 7.82
C VAL A 82 12.13 -0.10 9.14
N GLY A 83 12.51 -1.37 9.12
CA GLY A 83 12.93 -2.16 10.29
C GLY A 83 14.43 -2.09 10.61
N GLY A 84 15.22 -1.30 9.86
CA GLY A 84 16.64 -1.08 10.16
C GLY A 84 17.62 -1.46 9.05
N GLY A 85 17.15 -1.81 7.85
CA GLY A 85 17.95 -2.04 6.67
C GLY A 85 17.61 -3.33 5.95
N VAL A 86 17.79 -3.32 4.64
CA VAL A 86 17.45 -4.43 3.73
C VAL A 86 18.65 -5.38 3.61
N SER A 87 18.40 -6.69 3.64
CA SER A 87 19.44 -7.69 3.42
C SER A 87 19.97 -7.61 1.97
N PRO A 88 21.29 -7.89 1.75
CA PRO A 88 21.84 -7.91 0.39
C PRO A 88 21.13 -8.91 -0.52
N GLY A 89 20.78 -10.11 -0.01
CA GLY A 89 20.11 -11.15 -0.79
C GLY A 89 18.72 -10.74 -1.25
N LEU A 90 17.97 -10.01 -0.43
CA LEU A 90 16.65 -9.49 -0.79
C LEU A 90 16.76 -8.37 -1.82
N LEU A 91 17.76 -7.47 -1.71
CA LEU A 91 18.05 -6.48 -2.74
C LEU A 91 18.42 -7.11 -4.08
N ASP A 92 19.24 -8.18 -4.06
CA ASP A 92 19.60 -8.93 -5.27
C ASP A 92 18.35 -9.59 -5.87
N SER A 93 17.46 -10.16 -5.05
CA SER A 93 16.19 -10.71 -5.48
C SER A 93 15.29 -9.65 -6.14
N LEU A 94 15.22 -8.44 -5.54
CA LEU A 94 14.45 -7.32 -6.14
C LEU A 94 15.05 -6.89 -7.50
N ARG A 95 16.37 -6.79 -7.60
CA ARG A 95 17.06 -6.46 -8.86
C ARG A 95 16.89 -7.54 -9.93
N ALA A 96 16.86 -8.81 -9.54
CA ALA A 96 16.60 -9.91 -10.45
C ALA A 96 15.20 -9.85 -11.11
N LEU A 97 14.27 -9.08 -10.57
CA LEU A 97 12.98 -8.82 -11.19
C LEU A 97 13.02 -7.75 -12.30
N GLU A 98 14.14 -7.03 -12.46
CA GLU A 98 14.27 -5.98 -13.47
C GLU A 98 14.36 -6.58 -14.88
N HIS A 99 13.58 -6.03 -15.81
CA HIS A 99 13.56 -6.41 -17.22
C HIS A 99 14.19 -5.32 -18.12
N PRO A 100 14.77 -5.69 -19.26
CA PRO A 100 15.31 -4.71 -20.23
C PRO A 100 14.27 -3.69 -20.72
N THR A 101 12.98 -4.01 -20.66
CA THR A 101 11.87 -3.10 -21.00
C THR A 101 11.69 -1.97 -19.98
N GLY A 102 12.30 -2.10 -18.81
CA GLY A 102 12.11 -1.25 -17.62
C GLY A 102 11.01 -1.74 -16.69
N ALA A 103 10.32 -2.84 -17.00
CA ALA A 103 9.40 -3.45 -16.03
C ALA A 103 10.19 -4.06 -14.85
N ILE A 104 9.57 -4.10 -13.67
CA ILE A 104 10.01 -4.89 -12.53
C ILE A 104 8.94 -5.95 -12.30
N GLY A 105 9.32 -7.22 -12.36
CA GLY A 105 8.39 -8.34 -12.32
C GLY A 105 7.45 -8.43 -13.52
N PRO A 106 6.41 -9.27 -13.46
CA PRO A 106 5.61 -9.66 -14.61
C PRO A 106 4.49 -8.67 -14.97
N ALA A 107 4.20 -7.66 -14.14
CA ALA A 107 3.02 -6.82 -14.26
C ALA A 107 3.33 -5.33 -14.10
N VAL A 108 2.36 -4.47 -14.44
CA VAL A 108 2.42 -3.05 -14.09
C VAL A 108 2.36 -2.89 -12.57
N ASN A 109 1.50 -3.67 -11.91
CA ASN A 109 1.39 -3.71 -10.45
C ASN A 109 2.75 -4.00 -9.79
N SER A 110 3.44 -5.09 -10.17
CA SER A 110 4.77 -5.40 -9.63
C SER A 110 5.79 -4.29 -9.93
N THR A 111 5.73 -3.65 -11.10
CA THR A 111 6.61 -2.51 -11.38
C THR A 111 6.33 -1.32 -10.45
N ILE A 112 5.06 -1.05 -10.13
CA ILE A 112 4.66 0.00 -9.17
C ILE A 112 5.26 -0.30 -7.79
N TRP A 113 5.08 -1.52 -7.29
CA TRP A 113 5.61 -1.95 -6.00
C TRP A 113 7.14 -1.99 -5.98
N GLY A 114 7.76 -2.43 -7.07
CA GLY A 114 9.22 -2.41 -7.22
C GLY A 114 9.81 -1.01 -7.15
N VAL A 115 9.15 -0.01 -7.74
CA VAL A 115 9.56 1.40 -7.60
C VAL A 115 9.45 1.87 -6.15
N LEU A 116 8.35 1.54 -5.46
CA LEU A 116 8.17 1.88 -4.05
C LEU A 116 9.23 1.20 -3.17
N ALA A 117 9.53 -0.08 -3.44
CA ALA A 117 10.56 -0.85 -2.73
C ALA A 117 11.96 -0.26 -2.93
N LEU A 118 12.35 0.06 -4.16
CA LEU A 118 13.63 0.72 -4.46
C LEU A 118 13.73 2.06 -3.72
N CYS A 119 12.71 2.90 -3.80
CA CYS A 119 12.68 4.20 -3.12
C CYS A 119 12.75 4.04 -1.59
N GLN A 120 12.02 3.08 -1.02
CA GLN A 120 12.02 2.82 0.43
C GLN A 120 13.38 2.32 0.90
N ALA A 121 14.06 1.51 0.09
CA ALA A 121 15.42 1.00 0.35
C ALA A 121 16.54 2.02 0.05
N GLY A 122 16.19 3.26 -0.33
CA GLY A 122 17.17 4.29 -0.70
C GLY A 122 17.93 3.98 -2.00
N GLN A 123 17.40 3.11 -2.84
CA GLN A 123 17.99 2.73 -4.12
C GLN A 123 17.50 3.66 -5.24
N ALA A 124 18.35 3.87 -6.23
CA ALA A 124 17.97 4.63 -7.43
C ALA A 124 16.99 3.83 -8.28
N VAL A 125 15.90 4.49 -8.74
CA VAL A 125 14.97 3.90 -9.69
C VAL A 125 15.53 4.07 -11.11
N PRO A 126 15.69 2.98 -11.90
CA PRO A 126 16.19 3.10 -13.27
C PRO A 126 15.29 4.00 -14.13
N ALA A 127 15.89 4.87 -14.95
CA ALA A 127 15.13 5.76 -15.82
C ALA A 127 14.23 4.98 -16.81
N ALA A 128 14.62 3.76 -17.19
CA ALA A 128 13.80 2.87 -18.02
C ALA A 128 12.51 2.48 -17.29
N THR A 129 12.57 2.21 -15.99
CA THR A 129 11.40 1.85 -15.14
C THR A 129 10.43 3.01 -15.00
N VAL A 130 10.95 4.23 -14.78
CA VAL A 130 10.11 5.42 -14.76
C VAL A 130 9.39 5.62 -16.10
N ARG A 131 10.11 5.45 -17.21
CA ARG A 131 9.51 5.53 -18.55
C ARG A 131 8.48 4.43 -18.80
N PHE A 132 8.71 3.22 -18.29
CA PHE A 132 7.74 2.13 -18.40
C PHE A 132 6.43 2.51 -17.69
N LEU A 133 6.48 2.94 -16.41
CA LEU A 133 5.29 3.38 -15.68
C LEU A 133 4.57 4.54 -16.37
N VAL A 134 5.30 5.56 -16.82
CA VAL A 134 4.69 6.69 -17.54
C VAL A 134 3.94 6.23 -18.81
N ARG A 135 4.46 5.22 -19.52
CA ARG A 135 3.78 4.65 -20.71
C ARG A 135 2.62 3.74 -20.37
N ALA A 136 2.64 3.08 -19.20
CA ALA A 136 1.56 2.20 -18.75
C ALA A 136 0.28 2.96 -18.41
N GLN A 137 0.35 4.27 -18.18
CA GLN A 137 -0.82 5.09 -17.88
C GLN A 137 -1.80 5.12 -19.07
N ALA A 138 -3.02 4.69 -18.83
CA ALA A 138 -4.09 4.70 -19.83
C ALA A 138 -4.54 6.14 -20.18
N LYS A 139 -5.25 6.30 -21.31
CA LYS A 139 -5.82 7.59 -21.73
C LYS A 139 -6.79 8.18 -20.71
N SER A 140 -7.45 7.34 -19.91
CA SER A 140 -8.31 7.75 -18.79
C SER A 140 -7.55 8.37 -17.62
N GLY A 141 -6.23 8.27 -17.58
CA GLY A 141 -5.37 8.66 -16.46
C GLY A 141 -5.09 7.56 -15.45
N GLY A 142 -5.84 6.46 -15.48
CA GLY A 142 -5.66 5.35 -14.56
C GLY A 142 -4.54 4.39 -14.97
N PHE A 143 -4.18 3.48 -14.07
CA PHE A 143 -3.19 2.43 -14.27
C PHE A 143 -3.85 1.06 -14.14
N PRO A 144 -3.55 0.11 -15.05
CA PRO A 144 -4.02 -1.26 -14.94
C PRO A 144 -3.01 -2.11 -14.15
N TRP A 145 -3.45 -3.21 -13.58
CA TRP A 145 -2.56 -4.18 -12.93
C TRP A 145 -1.62 -4.89 -13.94
N LEU A 146 -2.05 -5.04 -15.18
CA LEU A 146 -1.29 -5.63 -16.30
C LEU A 146 -1.49 -4.79 -17.55
N LEU A 147 -0.46 -4.69 -18.41
CA LEU A 147 -0.59 -3.98 -19.70
C LEU A 147 -1.74 -4.56 -20.53
N GLY A 148 -2.60 -3.67 -21.01
CA GLY A 148 -3.80 -4.04 -21.78
C GLY A 148 -5.04 -4.35 -20.95
N ALA A 149 -4.93 -4.51 -19.62
CA ALA A 149 -6.08 -4.61 -18.74
C ALA A 149 -6.78 -3.25 -18.53
N LYS A 150 -8.00 -3.28 -17.97
CA LYS A 150 -8.70 -2.06 -17.58
C LYS A 150 -8.02 -1.45 -16.35
N PRO A 151 -7.81 -0.13 -16.32
CA PRO A 151 -7.33 0.54 -15.11
C PRO A 151 -8.28 0.35 -13.94
N ASP A 152 -7.71 0.20 -12.76
CA ASP A 152 -8.44 0.14 -11.50
C ASP A 152 -7.96 1.21 -10.51
N ASN A 153 -8.65 1.30 -9.39
CA ASN A 153 -8.40 2.33 -8.40
C ASN A 153 -7.09 2.08 -7.64
N ASP A 154 -6.86 0.84 -7.22
CA ASP A 154 -5.78 0.50 -6.29
C ASP A 154 -4.41 0.62 -6.98
N ASP A 155 -4.28 0.07 -8.19
CA ASP A 155 -3.08 0.24 -9.00
C ASP A 155 -2.86 1.69 -9.41
N THR A 156 -3.93 2.44 -9.68
CA THR A 156 -3.81 3.88 -10.00
C THR A 156 -3.30 4.66 -8.78
N ALA A 157 -3.80 4.37 -7.59
CA ALA A 157 -3.40 5.03 -6.36
C ALA A 157 -1.93 4.72 -6.02
N ALA A 158 -1.55 3.44 -6.03
CA ALA A 158 -0.17 3.02 -5.80
C ALA A 158 0.79 3.59 -6.87
N ALA A 159 0.36 3.69 -8.14
CA ALA A 159 1.13 4.33 -9.20
C ALA A 159 1.37 5.82 -8.95
N VAL A 160 0.42 6.55 -8.35
CA VAL A 160 0.64 7.95 -7.94
C VAL A 160 1.76 8.02 -6.91
N GLU A 161 1.76 7.16 -5.91
CA GLU A 161 2.82 7.12 -4.90
C GLU A 161 4.18 6.80 -5.53
N ALA A 162 4.25 5.77 -6.38
CA ALA A 162 5.47 5.37 -7.07
C ALA A 162 6.01 6.48 -8.00
N LEU A 163 5.14 7.11 -8.80
CA LEU A 163 5.53 8.23 -9.68
C LEU A 163 6.08 9.40 -8.87
N VAL A 164 5.38 9.76 -7.78
CA VAL A 164 5.79 10.84 -6.89
C VAL A 164 7.12 10.53 -6.21
N ALA A 165 7.32 9.31 -5.74
CA ALA A 165 8.57 8.85 -5.15
C ALA A 165 9.73 8.89 -6.16
N ALA A 166 9.47 8.50 -7.42
CA ALA A 166 10.44 8.58 -8.52
C ALA A 166 10.63 10.00 -9.10
N GLY A 167 10.09 11.04 -8.46
CA GLY A 167 10.28 12.44 -8.88
C GLY A 167 9.36 12.92 -10.01
N VAL A 168 8.42 12.11 -10.48
CA VAL A 168 7.45 12.50 -11.52
C VAL A 168 6.37 13.39 -10.90
N ARG A 169 6.06 14.48 -11.57
CA ARG A 169 5.06 15.48 -11.16
C ARG A 169 4.22 15.94 -12.36
N GLY A 170 3.28 16.85 -12.11
CA GLY A 170 2.51 17.53 -13.16
C GLY A 170 1.42 16.65 -13.77
N ARG A 171 1.27 16.73 -15.10
CA ARG A 171 0.11 16.19 -15.83
C ARG A 171 -0.18 14.71 -15.55
N ARG A 172 0.84 13.86 -15.44
CA ARG A 172 0.64 12.43 -15.23
C ARG A 172 -0.03 12.15 -13.88
N VAL A 173 0.49 12.79 -12.83
CA VAL A 173 -0.08 12.67 -11.49
C VAL A 173 -1.49 13.28 -11.43
N SER A 174 -1.71 14.48 -11.99
CA SER A 174 -3.03 15.11 -11.96
C SER A 174 -4.09 14.32 -12.73
N GLN A 175 -3.74 13.67 -13.84
CA GLN A 175 -4.66 12.77 -14.56
C GLN A 175 -5.01 11.52 -13.73
N ALA A 176 -4.05 10.94 -13.03
CA ALA A 176 -4.30 9.80 -12.13
C ALA A 176 -5.21 10.21 -10.95
N LEU A 177 -4.97 11.37 -10.33
CA LEU A 177 -5.86 11.88 -9.27
C LEU A 177 -7.27 12.17 -9.79
N ALA A 178 -7.42 12.65 -11.03
CA ALA A 178 -8.74 12.84 -11.64
C ALA A 178 -9.46 11.50 -11.87
N PHE A 179 -8.71 10.44 -12.29
CA PHE A 179 -9.25 9.09 -12.40
C PHE A 179 -9.75 8.57 -11.05
N LEU A 180 -8.98 8.75 -9.97
CA LEU A 180 -9.38 8.36 -8.62
C LEU A 180 -10.65 9.11 -8.18
N ARG A 181 -10.70 10.43 -8.35
CA ARG A 181 -11.90 11.22 -7.98
C ARG A 181 -13.17 10.71 -8.66
N ALA A 182 -13.07 10.22 -9.89
CA ALA A 182 -14.21 9.62 -10.59
C ALA A 182 -14.68 8.27 -10.01
N ARG A 183 -13.94 7.70 -9.04
CA ARG A 183 -14.29 6.47 -8.31
C ARG A 183 -14.86 6.72 -6.92
N GLU A 184 -14.89 7.98 -6.48
CA GLU A 184 -15.56 8.34 -5.22
C GLU A 184 -17.06 8.11 -5.34
N ARG A 185 -17.63 7.46 -4.33
CA ARG A 185 -19.05 7.11 -4.25
C ARG A 185 -19.77 8.06 -3.31
N PRO A 186 -21.12 8.14 -3.39
CA PRO A 186 -21.93 9.01 -2.51
C PRO A 186 -21.74 8.74 -1.01
N ASP A 187 -21.36 7.52 -0.63
CA ASP A 187 -21.04 7.15 0.76
C ASP A 187 -19.66 7.65 1.24
N GLY A 188 -18.88 8.25 0.33
CA GLY A 188 -17.55 8.77 0.57
C GLY A 188 -16.44 7.74 0.41
N GLY A 189 -16.77 6.47 0.21
CA GLY A 189 -15.78 5.43 -0.12
C GLY A 189 -15.38 5.45 -1.58
N PHE A 190 -14.33 4.72 -1.92
CA PHE A 190 -13.86 4.51 -3.29
C PHE A 190 -14.10 3.07 -3.71
N GLU A 191 -14.46 2.87 -4.97
CA GLU A 191 -14.65 1.56 -5.57
C GLU A 191 -13.39 1.12 -6.33
N LEU A 192 -13.10 -0.18 -6.33
CA LEU A 192 -11.96 -0.73 -7.10
C LEU A 192 -12.14 -0.50 -8.60
N GLN A 193 -13.32 -0.88 -9.10
CA GLN A 193 -13.74 -0.70 -10.49
C GLN A 193 -15.16 -0.13 -10.50
N ALA A 194 -15.55 0.52 -11.62
CA ALA A 194 -16.87 1.09 -11.75
C ALA A 194 -17.97 0.05 -11.46
N GLY A 195 -18.82 0.34 -10.48
CA GLY A 195 -19.93 -0.52 -10.07
C GLY A 195 -19.60 -1.62 -9.06
N SER A 196 -18.33 -1.74 -8.60
CA SER A 196 -17.96 -2.77 -7.62
C SER A 196 -18.37 -2.42 -6.18
N GLY A 197 -18.80 -1.19 -5.93
CA GLY A 197 -19.12 -0.68 -4.60
C GLY A 197 -17.89 -0.25 -3.81
N SER A 198 -18.11 0.58 -2.80
CA SER A 198 -17.05 1.10 -1.94
C SER A 198 -16.42 0.03 -1.07
N ASN A 199 -15.10 0.10 -0.89
CA ASN A 199 -14.38 -0.72 0.05
C ASN A 199 -13.27 0.06 0.75
N VAL A 200 -12.82 -0.43 1.91
CA VAL A 200 -11.81 0.24 2.76
C VAL A 200 -10.45 0.28 2.08
N GLN A 201 -10.07 -0.78 1.39
CA GLN A 201 -8.77 -0.88 0.72
C GLN A 201 -8.63 0.20 -0.36
N SER A 202 -9.56 0.24 -1.33
CA SER A 202 -9.54 1.24 -2.39
C SER A 202 -9.67 2.68 -1.85
N THR A 203 -10.43 2.86 -0.77
CA THR A 203 -10.55 4.16 -0.09
C THR A 203 -9.24 4.58 0.55
N ALA A 204 -8.57 3.67 1.25
CA ALA A 204 -7.28 3.94 1.89
C ALA A 204 -6.18 4.25 0.85
N TRP A 205 -6.08 3.47 -0.21
CA TRP A 205 -5.16 3.73 -1.31
C TRP A 205 -5.39 5.10 -1.94
N SER A 206 -6.65 5.45 -2.21
CA SER A 206 -6.99 6.78 -2.76
C SER A 206 -6.53 7.91 -1.82
N ILE A 207 -6.77 7.80 -0.51
CA ILE A 207 -6.29 8.80 0.47
C ILE A 207 -4.77 8.94 0.39
N GLN A 208 -4.03 7.82 0.38
CA GLN A 208 -2.57 7.82 0.29
C GLN A 208 -2.07 8.54 -0.97
N ALA A 209 -2.67 8.23 -2.12
CA ALA A 209 -2.33 8.88 -3.39
C ALA A 209 -2.52 10.40 -3.36
N PHE A 210 -3.63 10.89 -2.80
CA PHE A 210 -3.84 12.33 -2.63
C PHE A 210 -2.76 12.95 -1.73
N VAL A 211 -2.46 12.31 -0.59
CA VAL A 211 -1.44 12.80 0.35
C VAL A 211 -0.06 12.82 -0.32
N ALA A 212 0.33 11.74 -1.00
CA ALA A 212 1.61 11.64 -1.72
C ALA A 212 1.78 12.75 -2.76
N ALA A 213 0.70 13.09 -3.46
CA ALA A 213 0.70 14.15 -4.47
C ALA A 213 0.60 15.58 -3.88
N GLY A 214 0.54 15.74 -2.56
CA GLY A 214 0.33 17.03 -1.89
C GLY A 214 -1.08 17.60 -2.07
N ALA A 215 -2.04 16.77 -2.45
CA ALA A 215 -3.43 17.15 -2.62
C ALA A 215 -4.26 16.75 -1.38
N ALA A 216 -5.34 17.50 -1.10
CA ALA A 216 -6.23 17.19 -0.01
C ALA A 216 -7.11 15.96 -0.36
N PRO A 217 -7.07 14.89 0.44
CA PRO A 217 -8.02 13.78 0.29
C PRO A 217 -9.44 14.23 0.64
N PRO A 218 -10.50 13.63 0.04
CA PRO A 218 -11.87 13.91 0.43
C PRO A 218 -12.12 13.60 1.90
N ALA A 219 -12.73 14.53 2.64
CA ALA A 219 -13.05 14.31 4.05
C ALA A 219 -14.07 13.15 4.24
N ALA A 220 -14.89 12.89 3.24
CA ALA A 220 -15.84 11.78 3.22
C ALA A 220 -15.14 10.42 3.27
N ALA A 221 -13.98 10.28 2.64
CA ALA A 221 -13.20 9.04 2.64
C ALA A 221 -12.78 8.61 4.07
N PHE A 222 -12.35 9.56 4.90
CA PHE A 222 -12.04 9.25 6.31
C PHE A 222 -13.29 8.85 7.10
N ARG A 223 -14.45 9.47 6.83
CA ARG A 223 -15.72 9.08 7.46
C ARG A 223 -16.12 7.66 7.06
N TYR A 224 -15.96 7.32 5.78
CA TYR A 224 -16.23 5.97 5.29
C TYR A 224 -15.40 4.92 6.05
N ILE A 225 -14.08 5.09 6.14
CA ILE A 225 -13.21 4.16 6.90
C ILE A 225 -13.65 4.09 8.37
N THR A 226 -13.99 5.24 8.98
CA THR A 226 -14.47 5.28 10.37
C THR A 226 -15.73 4.42 10.57
N HIS A 227 -16.69 4.47 9.64
CA HIS A 227 -17.91 3.65 9.72
C HIS A 227 -17.65 2.15 9.51
N MET A 228 -16.53 1.78 8.92
CA MET A 228 -16.14 0.38 8.73
C MET A 228 -15.38 -0.21 9.93
N THR A 229 -15.11 0.57 10.99
CA THR A 229 -14.43 0.11 12.19
C THR A 229 -15.36 -0.78 13.03
N ARG A 230 -14.85 -1.93 13.44
CA ARG A 230 -15.55 -2.90 14.32
C ARG A 230 -15.22 -2.64 15.78
N ALA A 231 -15.98 -3.29 16.67
CA ALA A 231 -15.79 -3.16 18.10
C ALA A 231 -14.42 -3.66 18.60
N ASP A 232 -13.82 -4.62 17.89
CA ASP A 232 -12.47 -5.14 18.16
C ASP A 232 -11.33 -4.25 17.61
N GLY A 233 -11.68 -3.14 16.96
CA GLY A 233 -10.72 -2.22 16.34
C GLY A 233 -10.33 -2.58 14.91
N SER A 234 -10.71 -3.74 14.42
CA SER A 234 -10.47 -4.12 13.02
C SER A 234 -11.36 -3.35 12.05
N LEU A 235 -10.95 -3.35 10.79
CA LEU A 235 -11.74 -2.78 9.70
C LEU A 235 -12.42 -3.88 8.88
N ARG A 236 -13.69 -3.65 8.52
CA ARG A 236 -14.35 -4.45 7.48
C ARG A 236 -13.77 -4.08 6.13
N TYR A 237 -13.73 -5.03 5.20
CA TYR A 237 -13.39 -4.73 3.81
C TYR A 237 -14.44 -3.79 3.18
N SER A 238 -15.73 -4.09 3.38
CA SER A 238 -16.86 -3.28 2.89
C SER A 238 -18.07 -3.43 3.79
N ALA A 239 -19.16 -2.75 3.49
CA ALA A 239 -20.43 -2.92 4.20
C ALA A 239 -20.93 -4.37 4.19
N LEU A 240 -20.60 -5.14 3.15
CA LEU A 240 -21.04 -6.54 2.98
C LEU A 240 -20.03 -7.57 3.52
N TYR A 241 -18.73 -7.26 3.50
CA TYR A 241 -17.66 -8.22 3.78
C TYR A 241 -16.74 -7.77 4.90
N ALA A 242 -16.42 -8.70 5.79
CA ALA A 242 -15.49 -8.51 6.91
C ALA A 242 -14.33 -9.54 6.86
N THR A 243 -13.90 -9.89 5.66
CA THR A 243 -12.79 -10.81 5.41
C THR A 243 -11.44 -10.15 5.64
N THR A 244 -10.42 -10.95 5.92
CA THR A 244 -9.02 -10.53 6.06
C THR A 244 -8.82 -9.24 6.89
N PRO A 245 -9.30 -9.22 8.16
CA PRO A 245 -9.32 -8.00 8.95
C PRO A 245 -7.93 -7.42 9.24
N LEU A 246 -6.89 -8.25 9.38
CA LEU A 246 -5.52 -7.77 9.55
C LEU A 246 -5.04 -7.07 8.27
N TRP A 247 -5.18 -7.72 7.11
CA TRP A 247 -4.75 -7.18 5.83
C TRP A 247 -5.41 -5.82 5.55
N VAL A 248 -6.74 -5.75 5.70
CA VAL A 248 -7.51 -4.52 5.46
C VAL A 248 -7.11 -3.41 6.44
N SER A 249 -6.98 -3.74 7.72
CA SER A 249 -6.63 -2.77 8.77
C SER A 249 -5.21 -2.23 8.59
N ALA A 250 -4.26 -3.11 8.26
CA ALA A 250 -2.87 -2.71 8.04
C ALA A 250 -2.73 -1.81 6.80
N GLN A 251 -3.43 -2.09 5.72
CA GLN A 251 -3.42 -1.23 4.52
C GLN A 251 -4.11 0.13 4.74
N ALA A 252 -5.03 0.23 5.71
CA ALA A 252 -5.70 1.49 6.01
C ALA A 252 -4.88 2.40 6.94
N LEU A 253 -3.95 1.87 7.74
CA LEU A 253 -3.16 2.67 8.69
C LEU A 253 -2.33 3.76 8.02
N PRO A 254 -1.61 3.55 6.91
CA PRO A 254 -0.89 4.61 6.20
C PRO A 254 -1.82 5.76 5.78
N ALA A 255 -3.04 5.45 5.33
CA ALA A 255 -4.03 6.45 4.96
C ALA A 255 -4.52 7.25 6.19
N LEU A 256 -4.87 6.55 7.28
CA LEU A 256 -5.33 7.18 8.53
C LEU A 256 -4.25 8.05 9.17
N SER A 257 -2.99 7.63 9.05
CA SER A 257 -1.81 8.35 9.54
C SER A 257 -1.30 9.42 8.57
N ARG A 258 -1.88 9.50 7.35
CA ARG A 258 -1.41 10.37 6.27
C ARG A 258 0.08 10.19 5.94
N ALA A 259 0.55 8.97 6.02
CA ALA A 259 1.92 8.56 5.74
C ALA A 259 1.94 7.64 4.50
N PRO A 260 1.89 8.20 3.28
CA PRO A 260 1.95 7.42 2.04
C PRO A 260 3.33 6.80 1.84
N PHE A 261 3.41 5.80 0.96
CA PHE A 261 4.68 5.19 0.60
C PHE A 261 5.49 6.07 -0.38
N PRO A 262 6.84 6.01 -0.32
CA PRO A 262 7.65 5.34 0.69
C PRO A 262 7.59 6.06 2.05
N LEU A 263 7.63 5.30 3.13
CA LEU A 263 7.58 5.86 4.49
C LEU A 263 8.89 6.57 4.85
N ARG A 264 8.77 7.69 5.55
CA ARG A 264 9.91 8.52 5.99
C ARG A 264 10.21 8.34 7.47
#